data_eb91d2b26b5842a6f6165357f2c78554
#
_entry.id   eb91d2b26b5842a6f6165357f2c78554
#
_cell.length_a   1.000
_cell.length_b   1.000
_cell.length_c   1.000
_cell.angle_alpha   90.00
_cell.angle_beta   90.00
_cell.angle_gamma   90.00
#
_symmetry.space_group_name_H-M   'P 1'
#
loop_
_entity.id
_entity.type
_entity.pdbx_description
1 polymer ?
#
loop_
_entity_poly.entity_id
_entity_poly.type
_entity_poly.pdbx_seq_one_letter_code
_entity_poly.pdbx_strand_id
1 'polypeptide(L)'
;MGGVTYFERDFDFDEHAREVDATWDPRVGGGPAPSQSVRALDDGEPGNLGTGDDHRRDPRRPSAADDDVSTTSAAQASAWDTFHGTHDSGVFFKERRYLLAEFPKLCDPDVVKSVLEVGCGSGSSALPVLAANPRATVLACDWSANAVRCATRAVERAKGLESKDRFEGFVSDPSTSDDLAGEVNRRLTRRGLNHGLDAVLMVFVLSAVPPGEGTASFLRRCVAALRPGGVVCFRDYGLYDLPMLRFPPNQRVGERTYVRQDGTLARFFTLDEVRVMFKDAGLVEEVAAAGDDTTREPVRYCCVHNENKKKGIKMKRVFVHGVWRKPLG
;
A
#
# COMPACT_ATOMS: atom_id res chain seq x y z
N MET A 1 5.45 18.43 -19.91
CA MET A 1 5.10 17.34 -18.99
C MET A 1 3.62 17.04 -19.19
N GLY A 2 3.25 15.86 -19.69
CA GLY A 2 1.83 15.48 -19.81
C GLY A 2 1.26 15.33 -18.41
N GLY A 3 0.24 16.15 -18.09
CA GLY A 3 -0.42 16.11 -16.79
C GLY A 3 -1.04 14.74 -16.56
N VAL A 4 -0.73 14.12 -15.44
CA VAL A 4 -1.43 12.92 -14.97
C VAL A 4 -2.82 13.37 -14.55
N THR A 5 -3.84 12.97 -15.30
CA THR A 5 -5.22 13.19 -14.89
C THR A 5 -5.51 12.25 -13.73
N TYR A 6 -5.69 12.80 -12.53
CA TYR A 6 -6.02 12.05 -11.34
C TYR A 6 -7.52 12.18 -11.06
N PHE A 7 -8.21 11.07 -11.05
CA PHE A 7 -9.63 10.98 -10.72
C PHE A 7 -9.76 10.32 -9.34
N GLU A 8 -10.42 11.00 -8.41
CA GLU A 8 -10.68 10.46 -7.06
C GLU A 8 -12.09 9.90 -6.90
N ARG A 9 -13.03 10.34 -7.75
CA ARG A 9 -14.45 10.00 -7.66
C ARG A 9 -15.03 9.77 -9.03
N ASP A 10 -14.81 8.59 -9.59
CA ASP A 10 -15.47 8.16 -10.82
C ASP A 10 -16.88 7.62 -10.55
N PHE A 11 -17.18 7.26 -9.30
CA PHE A 11 -18.50 6.81 -8.84
C PHE A 11 -18.69 7.12 -7.34
N ASP A 12 -19.96 7.17 -6.91
CA ASP A 12 -20.33 7.41 -5.52
C ASP A 12 -20.17 6.14 -4.68
N PHE A 13 -19.53 6.25 -3.50
CA PHE A 13 -19.29 5.10 -2.63
C PHE A 13 -20.58 4.57 -2.02
N ASP A 14 -21.49 5.45 -1.56
CA ASP A 14 -22.71 5.02 -0.87
C ASP A 14 -23.69 4.33 -1.82
N GLU A 15 -23.73 4.78 -3.09
CA GLU A 15 -24.47 4.10 -4.15
C GLU A 15 -23.88 2.73 -4.42
N HIS A 16 -22.56 2.63 -4.56
CA HIS A 16 -21.86 1.37 -4.75
C HIS A 16 -22.05 0.42 -3.57
N ALA A 17 -21.98 0.91 -2.33
CA ALA A 17 -22.19 0.11 -1.13
C ALA A 17 -23.61 -0.48 -1.11
N ARG A 18 -24.63 0.32 -1.42
CA ARG A 18 -26.02 -0.17 -1.52
C ARG A 18 -26.20 -1.23 -2.60
N GLU A 19 -25.55 -1.09 -3.76
CA GLU A 19 -25.56 -2.11 -4.83
C GLU A 19 -24.95 -3.43 -4.34
N VAL A 20 -23.82 -3.34 -3.63
CA VAL A 20 -23.10 -4.52 -3.11
C VAL A 20 -23.92 -5.18 -2.01
N ASP A 21 -24.42 -4.43 -1.00
CA ASP A 21 -25.19 -4.97 0.11
C ASP A 21 -26.50 -5.68 -0.36
N ALA A 22 -27.07 -5.21 -1.47
CA ALA A 22 -28.26 -5.82 -2.06
C ALA A 22 -27.97 -7.14 -2.80
N THR A 23 -26.73 -7.39 -3.25
CA THR A 23 -26.41 -8.46 -4.19
C THR A 23 -25.30 -9.40 -3.75
N TRP A 24 -24.47 -9.01 -2.80
CA TRP A 24 -23.31 -9.76 -2.37
C TRP A 24 -23.49 -10.43 -1.01
N ASP A 25 -23.27 -11.74 -0.96
CA ASP A 25 -23.22 -12.52 0.29
C ASP A 25 -21.77 -13.02 0.51
N PRO A 26 -21.10 -12.58 1.57
CA PRO A 26 -19.72 -12.99 1.86
C PRO A 26 -19.57 -14.48 2.15
N ARG A 27 -20.70 -15.22 2.41
CA ARG A 27 -20.70 -16.66 2.65
C ARG A 27 -20.72 -17.46 1.36
N VAL A 28 -21.24 -16.88 0.28
CA VAL A 28 -21.40 -17.56 -1.00
C VAL A 28 -20.24 -17.26 -1.94
N GLY A 29 -19.60 -16.08 -1.79
CA GLY A 29 -18.59 -15.60 -2.74
C GLY A 29 -19.18 -15.31 -4.13
N GLY A 30 -18.44 -14.58 -4.96
CA GLY A 30 -18.91 -14.28 -6.30
C GLY A 30 -19.89 -13.12 -6.31
N GLY A 31 -19.37 -11.90 -6.14
CA GLY A 31 -20.08 -10.67 -6.48
C GLY A 31 -20.55 -10.69 -7.93
N PRO A 32 -21.41 -9.73 -8.36
CA PRO A 32 -22.02 -9.72 -9.68
C PRO A 32 -20.96 -9.97 -10.74
N ALA A 33 -21.10 -11.09 -11.44
CA ALA A 33 -20.19 -11.45 -12.51
C ALA A 33 -20.24 -10.34 -13.56
N PRO A 34 -19.10 -9.74 -13.94
CA PRO A 34 -19.09 -8.99 -15.19
C PRO A 34 -19.48 -9.97 -16.28
N SER A 35 -20.43 -9.60 -17.10
CA SER A 35 -20.77 -10.36 -18.29
C SER A 35 -19.51 -10.51 -19.15
N GLN A 36 -18.93 -11.67 -19.12
CA GLN A 36 -17.76 -12.20 -19.83
C GLN A 36 -16.53 -12.44 -18.94
N SER A 37 -15.98 -13.63 -19.11
CA SER A 37 -14.79 -14.19 -18.47
C SER A 37 -13.60 -13.23 -18.47
N VAL A 38 -13.31 -12.66 -17.32
CA VAL A 38 -12.12 -11.85 -17.12
C VAL A 38 -11.01 -12.76 -16.62
N ARG A 39 -10.17 -13.22 -17.52
CA ARG A 39 -8.83 -13.71 -17.14
C ARG A 39 -8.05 -12.56 -16.54
N ALA A 40 -7.26 -12.86 -15.55
CA ALA A 40 -6.43 -11.93 -14.80
C ALA A 40 -5.90 -10.77 -15.62
N LEU A 41 -6.11 -9.60 -15.10
CA LEU A 41 -5.53 -8.38 -15.59
C LEU A 41 -4.35 -8.04 -14.69
N ASP A 42 -3.17 -8.12 -15.26
CA ASP A 42 -1.94 -7.63 -14.70
C ASP A 42 -1.94 -6.09 -14.77
N ASP A 43 -2.55 -5.44 -13.77
CA ASP A 43 -2.56 -3.99 -13.63
C ASP A 43 -1.34 -3.48 -12.85
N GLY A 44 -0.42 -4.38 -12.50
CA GLY A 44 0.72 -4.05 -11.65
C GLY A 44 0.33 -3.72 -10.20
N GLU A 45 -0.88 -4.06 -9.79
CA GLU A 45 -1.34 -3.99 -8.39
C GLU A 45 -1.42 -5.41 -7.81
N PRO A 46 -1.03 -5.66 -6.54
CA PRO A 46 -0.95 -7.00 -5.96
C PRO A 46 -2.31 -7.68 -5.73
N GLY A 47 -3.34 -7.31 -6.44
CA GLY A 47 -4.70 -7.85 -6.32
C GLY A 47 -5.17 -8.67 -7.52
N ASN A 48 -4.37 -8.83 -8.57
CA ASN A 48 -4.86 -9.41 -9.81
C ASN A 48 -4.00 -10.58 -10.32
N LEU A 49 -3.80 -11.60 -9.49
CA LEU A 49 -3.21 -12.87 -9.92
C LEU A 49 -4.33 -13.77 -10.48
N GLY A 50 -4.14 -14.13 -11.73
CA GLY A 50 -5.12 -14.78 -12.56
C GLY A 50 -5.65 -16.11 -12.05
N THR A 51 -6.93 -16.30 -12.30
CA THR A 51 -7.53 -17.63 -12.40
C THR A 51 -7.05 -18.28 -13.69
N GLY A 52 -5.88 -18.90 -13.67
CA GLY A 52 -5.49 -19.86 -14.67
C GLY A 52 -6.17 -21.19 -14.32
N ASP A 53 -7.10 -21.61 -15.14
CA ASP A 53 -7.61 -22.99 -15.16
C ASP A 53 -6.46 -23.92 -15.57
N ASP A 54 -5.69 -24.39 -14.62
CA ASP A 54 -4.88 -25.59 -14.77
C ASP A 54 -5.20 -26.53 -13.60
N HIS A 55 -6.08 -27.50 -13.84
CA HIS A 55 -6.51 -28.55 -12.93
C HIS A 55 -5.38 -29.56 -12.63
N ARG A 56 -4.23 -29.09 -12.18
CA ARG A 56 -3.24 -29.95 -11.53
C ARG A 56 -3.26 -29.69 -10.03
N ARG A 57 -3.89 -30.61 -9.29
CA ARG A 57 -3.81 -30.66 -7.83
C ARG A 57 -2.34 -30.69 -7.41
N ASP A 58 -1.84 -29.60 -6.81
CA ASP A 58 -0.63 -29.63 -6.03
C ASP A 58 -0.91 -30.43 -4.74
N PRO A 59 -0.21 -31.54 -4.48
CA PRO A 59 -0.40 -32.36 -3.27
C PRO A 59 0.05 -31.67 -1.98
N ARG A 60 0.49 -30.42 -1.99
CA ARG A 60 0.99 -29.65 -0.85
C ARG A 60 0.00 -28.61 -0.31
N ARG A 61 -1.31 -28.79 -0.54
CA ARG A 61 -2.32 -27.90 0.05
C ARG A 61 -2.37 -28.13 1.57
N PRO A 62 -2.15 -27.08 2.42
CA PRO A 62 -2.32 -27.20 3.87
C PRO A 62 -3.74 -27.60 4.23
N SER A 63 -3.89 -28.45 5.24
CA SER A 63 -5.21 -28.81 5.79
C SER A 63 -5.74 -27.67 6.69
N ALA A 64 -7.03 -27.66 6.98
CA ALA A 64 -7.71 -26.64 7.80
C ALA A 64 -7.15 -26.45 9.23
N ALA A 65 -6.15 -27.22 9.64
CA ALA A 65 -5.42 -27.07 10.92
C ALA A 65 -4.17 -26.15 10.80
N ASP A 66 -3.79 -25.74 9.56
CA ASP A 66 -2.64 -24.87 9.31
C ASP A 66 -3.03 -23.37 9.17
N ASP A 67 -4.31 -23.04 9.41
CA ASP A 67 -4.87 -21.69 9.17
C ASP A 67 -4.26 -20.61 10.06
N ASP A 68 -3.67 -20.96 11.20
CA ASP A 68 -3.02 -20.00 12.11
C ASP A 68 -1.60 -19.60 11.65
N VAL A 69 -0.91 -20.46 10.93
CA VAL A 69 0.48 -20.21 10.49
C VAL A 69 0.54 -19.26 9.30
N SER A 70 -0.42 -19.32 8.37
CA SER A 70 -0.41 -18.50 7.15
C SER A 70 -0.60 -17.00 7.41
N THR A 71 -1.14 -16.63 8.56
CA THR A 71 -1.40 -15.24 8.96
C THR A 71 -0.31 -14.62 9.82
N THR A 72 0.76 -15.34 10.15
CA THR A 72 1.88 -14.79 10.94
C THR A 72 2.76 -13.84 10.11
N SER A 73 3.42 -12.88 10.78
CA SER A 73 4.38 -11.98 10.12
C SER A 73 5.48 -12.74 9.39
N ALA A 74 6.00 -13.83 9.97
CA ALA A 74 7.04 -14.66 9.35
C ALA A 74 6.55 -15.36 8.08
N ALA A 75 5.32 -15.90 8.09
CA ALA A 75 4.72 -16.52 6.90
C ALA A 75 4.49 -15.50 5.80
N GLN A 76 4.00 -14.30 6.16
CA GLN A 76 3.79 -13.22 5.20
C GLN A 76 5.10 -12.69 4.62
N ALA A 77 6.15 -12.52 5.43
CA ALA A 77 7.47 -12.15 4.94
C ALA A 77 8.01 -13.17 3.92
N SER A 78 7.85 -14.48 4.20
CA SER A 78 8.25 -15.54 3.27
C SER A 78 7.44 -15.57 1.97
N ALA A 79 6.11 -15.38 2.06
CA ALA A 79 5.24 -15.35 0.88
C ALA A 79 5.57 -14.17 -0.04
N TRP A 80 5.74 -12.98 0.53
CA TRP A 80 6.12 -11.79 -0.23
C TRP A 80 7.56 -11.86 -0.79
N ASP A 81 8.51 -12.47 -0.06
CA ASP A 81 9.87 -12.67 -0.60
C ASP A 81 9.85 -13.62 -1.80
N THR A 82 9.06 -14.69 -1.73
CA THR A 82 8.83 -15.60 -2.86
C THR A 82 8.18 -14.86 -4.04
N PHE A 83 7.13 -14.06 -3.78
CA PHE A 83 6.48 -13.24 -4.80
C PHE A 83 7.47 -12.32 -5.51
N HIS A 84 8.25 -11.55 -4.77
CA HIS A 84 9.25 -10.65 -5.35
C HIS A 84 10.42 -11.39 -6.03
N GLY A 85 10.75 -12.58 -5.58
CA GLY A 85 11.74 -13.45 -6.22
C GLY A 85 11.30 -13.93 -7.60
N THR A 86 10.02 -14.25 -7.77
CA THR A 86 9.46 -14.67 -9.07
C THR A 86 9.21 -13.50 -10.03
N HIS A 87 9.13 -12.27 -9.51
CA HIS A 87 8.88 -11.04 -10.28
C HIS A 87 10.07 -10.07 -10.26
N ASP A 88 11.28 -10.60 -10.26
CA ASP A 88 12.53 -9.83 -10.08
C ASP A 88 12.88 -8.88 -11.24
N SER A 89 12.18 -8.98 -12.38
CA SER A 89 12.32 -8.05 -13.51
C SER A 89 12.05 -6.58 -13.15
N GLY A 90 11.39 -6.32 -12.00
CA GLY A 90 11.07 -4.98 -11.50
C GLY A 90 10.02 -4.22 -12.34
N VAL A 91 9.46 -4.87 -13.37
CA VAL A 91 8.45 -4.27 -14.27
C VAL A 91 7.02 -4.59 -13.85
N PHE A 92 6.86 -5.42 -12.82
CA PHE A 92 5.54 -5.89 -12.38
C PHE A 92 4.62 -4.75 -11.92
N PHE A 93 5.15 -3.79 -11.16
CA PHE A 93 4.39 -2.63 -10.72
C PHE A 93 4.74 -1.39 -11.55
N LYS A 94 3.71 -0.68 -12.03
CA LYS A 94 3.88 0.62 -12.69
C LYS A 94 4.23 1.70 -11.67
N GLU A 95 5.00 2.70 -12.09
CA GLU A 95 5.23 3.90 -11.27
C GLU A 95 3.91 4.55 -10.85
N ARG A 96 3.75 4.78 -9.56
CA ARG A 96 2.54 5.35 -8.95
C ARG A 96 2.56 6.87 -8.99
N ARG A 97 2.64 7.45 -10.18
CA ARG A 97 2.71 8.93 -10.37
C ARG A 97 1.50 9.67 -9.83
N TYR A 98 0.36 9.01 -9.69
CA TYR A 98 -0.84 9.58 -9.11
C TYR A 98 -0.64 10.00 -7.64
N LEU A 99 0.31 9.38 -6.90
CA LEU A 99 0.62 9.74 -5.53
C LEU A 99 1.07 11.20 -5.38
N LEU A 100 1.65 11.79 -6.43
CA LEU A 100 2.07 13.19 -6.41
C LEU A 100 0.88 14.16 -6.37
N ALA A 101 -0.25 13.78 -6.99
CA ALA A 101 -1.49 14.53 -6.92
C ALA A 101 -2.27 14.21 -5.63
N GLU A 102 -2.15 12.98 -5.14
CA GLU A 102 -2.82 12.51 -3.93
C GLU A 102 -2.16 13.05 -2.65
N PHE A 103 -0.83 13.17 -2.65
CA PHE A 103 -0.02 13.67 -1.54
C PHE A 103 0.90 14.81 -2.00
N PRO A 104 0.38 15.98 -2.36
CA PRO A 104 1.16 17.06 -2.99
C PRO A 104 2.31 17.57 -2.11
N LYS A 105 2.20 17.47 -0.79
CA LYS A 105 3.29 17.86 0.14
C LYS A 105 4.57 17.03 -0.06
N LEU A 106 4.50 15.82 -0.58
CA LEU A 106 5.68 15.01 -0.91
C LEU A 106 6.53 15.65 -2.04
N CYS A 107 5.90 16.48 -2.87
CA CYS A 107 6.56 17.17 -3.99
C CYS A 107 7.19 18.51 -3.57
N ASP A 108 6.86 19.02 -2.38
CA ASP A 108 7.35 20.32 -1.90
C ASP A 108 8.73 20.17 -1.26
N PRO A 109 9.81 20.71 -1.90
CA PRO A 109 11.16 20.58 -1.41
C PRO A 109 11.46 21.40 -0.16
N ASP A 110 10.60 22.35 0.20
CA ASP A 110 10.75 23.16 1.41
C ASP A 110 10.03 22.53 2.61
N VAL A 111 9.04 21.66 2.35
CA VAL A 111 8.23 21.01 3.38
C VAL A 111 8.75 19.60 3.71
N VAL A 112 9.06 18.78 2.69
CA VAL A 112 9.46 17.37 2.86
C VAL A 112 10.88 17.17 2.36
N LYS A 113 11.80 16.78 3.26
CA LYS A 113 13.20 16.49 2.95
C LYS A 113 13.58 15.05 3.24
N SER A 114 12.79 14.34 4.04
CA SER A 114 13.06 12.96 4.44
C SER A 114 11.77 12.14 4.42
N VAL A 115 11.78 11.06 3.65
CA VAL A 115 10.64 10.14 3.50
C VAL A 115 11.09 8.72 3.80
N LEU A 116 10.28 7.97 4.52
CA LEU A 116 10.39 6.53 4.62
C LEU A 116 9.23 5.88 3.86
N GLU A 117 9.50 5.15 2.78
CA GLU A 117 8.53 4.23 2.20
C GLU A 117 8.62 2.89 2.92
N VAL A 118 7.53 2.45 3.57
CA VAL A 118 7.41 1.14 4.19
C VAL A 118 6.68 0.19 3.24
N GLY A 119 7.18 -1.06 3.13
CA GLY A 119 6.69 -2.01 2.14
C GLY A 119 6.96 -1.52 0.71
N CYS A 120 8.21 -1.19 0.42
CA CYS A 120 8.59 -0.50 -0.82
C CYS A 120 8.40 -1.35 -2.08
N GLY A 121 8.30 -2.67 -1.95
CA GLY A 121 8.19 -3.57 -3.10
C GLY A 121 9.27 -3.30 -4.14
N SER A 122 8.86 -3.03 -5.39
CA SER A 122 9.78 -2.71 -6.49
C SER A 122 10.14 -1.22 -6.63
N GLY A 123 9.81 -0.37 -5.64
CA GLY A 123 10.14 1.06 -5.66
C GLY A 123 9.16 1.94 -6.46
N SER A 124 7.95 1.43 -6.72
CA SER A 124 6.96 2.10 -7.58
C SER A 124 6.50 3.45 -7.05
N SER A 125 6.56 3.68 -5.73
CA SER A 125 6.17 4.95 -5.08
C SER A 125 7.38 5.85 -4.83
N ALA A 126 8.55 5.28 -4.49
CA ALA A 126 9.78 6.04 -4.25
C ALA A 126 10.24 6.84 -5.49
N LEU A 127 10.21 6.19 -6.66
CA LEU A 127 10.65 6.81 -7.92
C LEU A 127 9.93 8.12 -8.25
N PRO A 128 8.59 8.20 -8.26
CA PRO A 128 7.88 9.45 -8.50
C PRO A 128 8.23 10.54 -7.49
N VAL A 129 8.38 10.21 -6.20
CA VAL A 129 8.76 11.18 -5.14
C VAL A 129 10.15 11.75 -5.41
N LEU A 130 11.14 10.88 -5.67
CA LEU A 130 12.51 11.30 -5.99
C LEU A 130 12.59 12.19 -7.23
N ALA A 131 11.76 11.90 -8.24
CA ALA A 131 11.71 12.67 -9.48
C ALA A 131 11.04 14.05 -9.30
N ALA A 132 10.00 14.13 -8.47
CA ALA A 132 9.22 15.35 -8.26
C ALA A 132 9.85 16.28 -7.22
N ASN A 133 10.53 15.74 -6.21
CA ASN A 133 11.14 16.51 -5.14
C ASN A 133 12.67 16.36 -5.15
N PRO A 134 13.41 17.36 -5.68
CA PRO A 134 14.88 17.28 -5.82
C PRO A 134 15.63 17.33 -4.47
N ARG A 135 14.96 17.73 -3.39
CA ARG A 135 15.57 17.79 -2.04
C ARG A 135 15.20 16.59 -1.15
N ALA A 136 14.26 15.75 -1.58
CA ALA A 136 13.85 14.60 -0.79
C ALA A 136 14.91 13.51 -0.78
N THR A 137 15.24 13.03 0.42
CA THR A 137 15.89 11.73 0.64
C THR A 137 14.83 10.70 0.93
N VAL A 138 14.81 9.60 0.19
CA VAL A 138 13.88 8.50 0.38
C VAL A 138 14.63 7.30 0.93
N LEU A 139 14.32 6.95 2.16
CA LEU A 139 14.64 5.64 2.73
C LEU A 139 13.48 4.70 2.38
N ALA A 140 13.78 3.45 2.05
CA ALA A 140 12.75 2.49 1.67
C ALA A 140 13.02 1.15 2.37
N CYS A 141 12.03 0.62 3.09
CA CYS A 141 12.17 -0.68 3.71
C CYS A 141 11.10 -1.67 3.27
N ASP A 142 11.49 -2.93 3.30
CA ASP A 142 10.60 -4.06 3.06
C ASP A 142 11.12 -5.25 3.88
N TRP A 143 10.25 -6.18 4.28
CA TRP A 143 10.69 -7.44 4.91
C TRP A 143 11.32 -8.39 3.89
N SER A 144 10.99 -8.23 2.59
CA SER A 144 11.59 -8.99 1.49
C SER A 144 12.91 -8.38 1.02
N ALA A 145 13.99 -9.14 1.12
CA ALA A 145 15.27 -8.75 0.54
C ALA A 145 15.21 -8.66 -0.98
N ASN A 146 14.37 -9.46 -1.62
CA ASN A 146 14.11 -9.41 -3.06
C ASN A 146 13.48 -8.08 -3.47
N ALA A 147 12.46 -7.62 -2.72
CA ALA A 147 11.80 -6.33 -2.92
C ALA A 147 12.81 -5.17 -2.83
N VAL A 148 13.60 -5.12 -1.76
CA VAL A 148 14.62 -4.07 -1.56
C VAL A 148 15.62 -4.04 -2.71
N ARG A 149 16.08 -5.20 -3.18
CA ARG A 149 16.97 -5.27 -4.37
C ARG A 149 16.29 -4.76 -5.63
N CYS A 150 15.01 -5.09 -5.85
CA CYS A 150 14.24 -4.60 -6.99
C CYS A 150 14.09 -3.08 -6.95
N ALA A 151 13.73 -2.50 -5.80
CA ALA A 151 13.61 -1.06 -5.61
C ALA A 151 14.94 -0.33 -5.87
N THR A 152 16.03 -0.84 -5.31
CA THR A 152 17.37 -0.27 -5.50
C THR A 152 17.76 -0.27 -7.00
N ARG A 153 17.59 -1.41 -7.68
CA ARG A 153 17.86 -1.51 -9.11
C ARG A 153 16.97 -0.58 -9.95
N ALA A 154 15.70 -0.41 -9.56
CA ALA A 154 14.79 0.48 -10.27
C ALA A 154 15.28 1.93 -10.21
N VAL A 155 15.71 2.40 -9.03
CA VAL A 155 16.28 3.74 -8.85
C VAL A 155 17.62 3.89 -9.60
N GLU A 156 18.51 2.89 -9.54
CA GLU A 156 19.77 2.90 -10.27
C GLU A 156 19.59 3.00 -11.79
N ARG A 157 18.56 2.38 -12.34
CA ARG A 157 18.23 2.38 -13.77
C ARG A 157 17.40 3.59 -14.21
N ALA A 158 16.82 4.33 -13.27
CA ALA A 158 15.98 5.47 -13.60
C ALA A 158 16.76 6.54 -14.36
N LYS A 159 16.21 6.94 -15.51
CA LYS A 159 16.77 8.02 -16.33
C LYS A 159 16.27 9.37 -15.82
N GLY A 160 17.14 10.38 -15.83
CA GLY A 160 16.78 11.75 -15.43
C GLY A 160 16.73 11.99 -13.92
N LEU A 161 17.10 11.02 -13.08
CA LEU A 161 17.38 11.23 -11.68
C LEU A 161 18.82 11.73 -11.53
N GLU A 162 18.98 13.01 -11.14
CA GLU A 162 20.28 13.67 -11.03
C GLU A 162 21.13 13.10 -9.89
N SER A 163 20.50 12.67 -8.79
CA SER A 163 21.21 12.09 -7.66
C SER A 163 20.52 10.83 -7.18
N LYS A 164 21.20 9.70 -7.37
CA LYS A 164 20.76 8.39 -6.88
C LYS A 164 21.10 8.19 -5.40
N ASP A 165 22.02 9.00 -4.87
CA ASP A 165 22.46 8.97 -3.47
C ASP A 165 21.33 9.38 -2.50
N ARG A 166 20.25 9.96 -3.02
CA ARG A 166 19.05 10.33 -2.25
C ARG A 166 18.15 9.14 -1.95
N PHE A 167 18.46 7.94 -2.40
CA PHE A 167 17.73 6.71 -2.14
C PHE A 167 18.58 5.73 -1.34
N GLU A 168 17.98 5.04 -0.38
CA GLU A 168 18.56 3.88 0.29
C GLU A 168 17.50 2.88 0.67
N GLY A 169 17.60 1.66 0.10
CA GLY A 169 16.80 0.52 0.49
C GLY A 169 17.44 -0.29 1.61
N PHE A 170 16.65 -0.80 2.56
CA PHE A 170 17.11 -1.70 3.62
C PHE A 170 16.03 -2.71 4.01
N VAL A 171 16.46 -3.90 4.45
CA VAL A 171 15.53 -4.93 4.91
C VAL A 171 15.10 -4.62 6.34
N SER A 172 13.80 -4.51 6.57
CA SER A 172 13.22 -4.34 7.91
C SER A 172 11.74 -4.75 7.90
N ASP A 173 11.32 -5.38 8.98
CA ASP A 173 9.91 -5.65 9.27
C ASP A 173 9.46 -4.78 10.46
N PRO A 174 8.72 -3.68 10.22
CA PRO A 174 8.21 -2.84 11.30
C PRO A 174 7.24 -3.54 12.25
N SER A 175 6.68 -4.70 11.90
CA SER A 175 5.82 -5.47 12.81
C SER A 175 6.62 -6.16 13.93
N THR A 176 7.90 -6.46 13.69
CA THR A 176 8.79 -7.19 14.61
C THR A 176 10.05 -6.45 15.02
N SER A 177 10.50 -5.45 14.21
CA SER A 177 11.73 -4.69 14.47
C SER A 177 11.60 -3.74 15.65
N ASP A 178 12.42 -3.93 16.68
CA ASP A 178 12.34 -3.11 17.90
C ASP A 178 12.94 -1.71 17.76
N ASP A 179 13.82 -1.45 16.78
CA ASP A 179 14.55 -0.19 16.61
C ASP A 179 14.46 0.41 15.20
N LEU A 180 13.27 0.40 14.58
CA LEU A 180 13.09 1.06 13.28
C LEU A 180 13.48 2.55 13.32
N ALA A 181 13.10 3.26 14.39
CA ALA A 181 13.38 4.69 14.53
C ALA A 181 14.89 4.96 14.62
N GLY A 182 15.63 4.19 15.40
CA GLY A 182 17.08 4.30 15.49
C GLY A 182 17.78 3.96 14.16
N GLU A 183 17.31 2.93 13.47
CA GLU A 183 17.82 2.54 12.15
C GLU A 183 17.64 3.66 11.12
N VAL A 184 16.45 4.24 11.06
CA VAL A 184 16.13 5.38 10.18
C VAL A 184 16.97 6.60 10.55
N ASN A 185 17.06 6.97 11.85
CA ASN A 185 17.81 8.11 12.29
C ASN A 185 19.30 7.99 11.99
N ARG A 186 19.91 6.82 12.17
CA ARG A 186 21.31 6.57 11.80
C ARG A 186 21.56 6.81 10.31
N ARG A 187 20.64 6.41 9.44
CA ARG A 187 20.72 6.60 7.98
C ARG A 187 20.55 8.07 7.58
N LEU A 188 19.60 8.77 8.19
CA LEU A 188 19.39 10.20 7.95
C LEU A 188 20.58 11.04 8.44
N THR A 189 21.11 10.74 9.63
CA THR A 189 22.28 11.45 10.20
C THR A 189 23.49 11.35 9.29
N ARG A 190 23.77 10.18 8.70
CA ARG A 190 24.86 10.01 7.72
C ARG A 190 24.70 10.90 6.48
N ARG A 191 23.49 11.43 6.23
CA ARG A 191 23.16 12.35 5.13
C ARG A 191 22.99 13.80 5.59
N GLY A 192 23.34 14.10 6.85
CA GLY A 192 23.19 15.44 7.43
C GLY A 192 21.76 15.82 7.80
N LEU A 193 20.82 14.87 7.82
CA LEU A 193 19.42 15.08 8.20
C LEU A 193 19.21 14.61 9.64
N ASN A 194 19.21 15.56 10.60
CA ASN A 194 19.19 15.25 12.03
C ASN A 194 17.84 15.55 12.71
N HIS A 195 16.78 15.72 11.94
CA HIS A 195 15.47 16.13 12.48
C HIS A 195 14.41 15.01 12.49
N GLY A 196 14.77 13.79 12.13
CA GLY A 196 13.83 12.66 11.96
C GLY A 196 13.11 12.71 10.61
N LEU A 197 12.09 11.88 10.44
CA LEU A 197 11.33 11.81 9.18
C LEU A 197 10.28 12.91 9.09
N ASP A 198 10.19 13.54 7.92
CA ASP A 198 9.09 14.43 7.56
C ASP A 198 7.83 13.65 7.18
N ALA A 199 8.01 12.52 6.47
CA ALA A 199 6.88 11.71 6.04
C ALA A 199 7.20 10.20 6.08
N VAL A 200 6.17 9.41 6.41
CA VAL A 200 6.10 7.97 6.16
C VAL A 200 5.08 7.73 5.08
N LEU A 201 5.49 7.03 4.02
CA LEU A 201 4.64 6.65 2.90
C LEU A 201 4.24 5.17 3.04
N MET A 202 2.94 4.91 3.17
CA MET A 202 2.34 3.58 3.29
C MET A 202 1.35 3.35 2.15
N VAL A 203 1.76 2.63 1.11
CA VAL A 203 0.94 2.40 -0.08
C VAL A 203 0.81 0.91 -0.36
N PHE A 204 -0.37 0.35 -0.10
CA PHE A 204 -0.68 -1.08 -0.24
C PHE A 204 0.23 -1.98 0.59
N VAL A 205 0.52 -1.58 1.82
CA VAL A 205 1.36 -2.35 2.74
C VAL A 205 0.60 -2.83 3.97
N LEU A 206 -0.28 -1.99 4.54
CA LEU A 206 -0.97 -2.35 5.78
C LEU A 206 -1.95 -3.52 5.58
N SER A 207 -2.50 -3.66 4.36
CA SER A 207 -3.31 -4.80 3.95
C SER A 207 -2.55 -6.13 3.90
N ALA A 208 -1.22 -6.09 3.85
CA ALA A 208 -0.35 -7.27 3.88
C ALA A 208 0.15 -7.61 5.29
N VAL A 209 0.00 -6.70 6.25
CA VAL A 209 0.41 -6.91 7.65
C VAL A 209 -0.68 -7.67 8.40
N PRO A 210 -0.33 -8.71 9.19
CA PRO A 210 -1.28 -9.43 10.03
C PRO A 210 -2.11 -8.49 10.91
N PRO A 211 -3.43 -8.70 11.03
CA PRO A 211 -4.29 -7.88 11.86
C PRO A 211 -3.95 -7.98 13.36
N GLY A 212 -4.54 -7.08 14.16
CA GLY A 212 -4.34 -7.05 15.61
C GLY A 212 -2.99 -6.46 16.01
N GLU A 213 -2.25 -7.12 16.89
CA GLU A 213 -0.99 -6.60 17.45
C GLU A 213 0.09 -6.37 16.39
N GLY A 214 0.12 -7.20 15.32
CA GLY A 214 1.04 -6.98 14.20
C GLY A 214 0.86 -5.61 13.55
N THR A 215 -0.38 -5.26 13.22
CA THR A 215 -0.75 -3.95 12.67
C THR A 215 -0.45 -2.81 13.67
N ALA A 216 -0.83 -2.98 14.95
CA ALA A 216 -0.63 -1.96 15.97
C ALA A 216 0.86 -1.68 16.20
N SER A 217 1.68 -2.72 16.32
CA SER A 217 3.14 -2.60 16.47
C SER A 217 3.79 -1.96 15.26
N PHE A 218 3.38 -2.37 14.05
CA PHE A 218 3.83 -1.77 12.80
C PHE A 218 3.60 -0.25 12.79
N LEU A 219 2.39 0.20 13.09
CA LEU A 219 2.04 1.61 13.12
C LEU A 219 2.83 2.37 14.19
N ARG A 220 2.88 1.87 15.44
CA ARG A 220 3.62 2.54 16.53
C ARG A 220 5.09 2.76 16.17
N ARG A 221 5.75 1.78 15.55
CA ARG A 221 7.17 1.89 15.16
C ARG A 221 7.38 2.87 14.01
N CYS A 222 6.49 2.89 13.04
CA CYS A 222 6.51 3.89 11.97
C CYS A 222 6.31 5.32 12.51
N VAL A 223 5.37 5.50 13.45
CA VAL A 223 5.12 6.80 14.11
C VAL A 223 6.31 7.24 14.99
N ALA A 224 6.99 6.28 15.64
CA ALA A 224 8.18 6.59 16.44
C ALA A 224 9.31 7.21 15.58
N ALA A 225 9.45 6.79 14.33
CA ALA A 225 10.45 7.32 13.40
C ALA A 225 10.12 8.73 12.87
N LEU A 226 8.85 9.16 12.92
CA LEU A 226 8.44 10.51 12.53
C LEU A 226 8.92 11.55 13.53
N ARG A 227 9.38 12.70 13.04
CA ARG A 227 9.53 13.89 13.87
C ARG A 227 8.18 14.42 14.34
N PRO A 228 8.12 15.22 15.43
CA PRO A 228 6.92 15.99 15.74
C PRO A 228 6.47 16.82 14.53
N GLY A 229 5.19 16.82 14.22
CA GLY A 229 4.63 17.47 13.03
C GLY A 229 4.85 16.74 11.70
N GLY A 230 5.58 15.62 11.69
CA GLY A 230 5.71 14.75 10.52
C GLY A 230 4.40 14.03 10.19
N VAL A 231 4.25 13.55 8.95
CA VAL A 231 2.99 13.00 8.45
C VAL A 231 3.11 11.55 7.99
N VAL A 232 2.01 10.80 8.08
CA VAL A 232 1.82 9.53 7.39
C VAL A 232 0.91 9.76 6.19
N CYS A 233 1.39 9.42 5.01
CA CYS A 233 0.64 9.38 3.76
C CYS A 233 0.21 7.93 3.51
N PHE A 234 -1.08 7.67 3.61
CA PHE A 234 -1.63 6.31 3.55
C PHE A 234 -2.57 6.11 2.37
N ARG A 235 -2.38 5.01 1.68
CA ARG A 235 -3.31 4.49 0.68
C ARG A 235 -3.33 2.97 0.73
N ASP A 236 -4.54 2.38 0.82
CA ASP A 236 -4.70 0.92 0.81
C ASP A 236 -6.10 0.53 0.30
N TYR A 237 -6.39 -0.76 0.25
CA TYR A 237 -7.67 -1.28 -0.24
C TYR A 237 -8.83 -0.89 0.68
N GLY A 238 -9.90 -0.37 0.08
CA GLY A 238 -11.13 0.01 0.77
C GLY A 238 -12.18 -1.10 0.78
N LEU A 239 -13.16 -0.94 1.66
CA LEU A 239 -14.37 -1.78 1.70
C LEU A 239 -15.03 -1.80 0.32
N TYR A 240 -15.54 -2.97 -0.10
CA TYR A 240 -16.20 -3.19 -1.39
C TYR A 240 -15.34 -2.96 -2.64
N ASP A 241 -14.01 -2.93 -2.49
CA ASP A 241 -13.14 -2.99 -3.65
C ASP A 241 -13.38 -4.28 -4.45
N LEU A 242 -13.38 -4.20 -5.75
CA LEU A 242 -13.71 -5.34 -6.63
C LEU A 242 -12.96 -6.64 -6.30
N PRO A 243 -11.64 -6.65 -5.97
CA PRO A 243 -10.97 -7.85 -5.52
C PRO A 243 -11.62 -8.49 -4.30
N MET A 244 -12.07 -7.69 -3.30
CA MET A 244 -12.74 -8.21 -2.11
C MET A 244 -13.98 -9.04 -2.47
N LEU A 245 -14.79 -8.54 -3.40
CA LEU A 245 -16.05 -9.17 -3.82
C LEU A 245 -15.83 -10.45 -4.62
N ARG A 246 -14.63 -10.67 -5.15
CA ARG A 246 -14.26 -11.81 -5.98
C ARG A 246 -13.54 -12.93 -5.25
N PHE A 247 -13.10 -12.69 -4.02
CA PHE A 247 -12.46 -13.75 -3.25
C PHE A 247 -13.44 -14.90 -2.99
N PRO A 248 -13.04 -16.15 -3.25
CA PRO A 248 -13.85 -17.30 -2.88
C PRO A 248 -13.90 -17.44 -1.35
N PRO A 249 -15.02 -17.96 -0.79
CA PRO A 249 -15.20 -18.04 0.67
C PRO A 249 -14.09 -18.79 1.41
N ASN A 250 -13.50 -19.79 0.78
CA ASN A 250 -12.42 -20.60 1.35
C ASN A 250 -11.05 -19.89 1.45
N GLN A 251 -10.92 -18.68 0.90
CA GLN A 251 -9.74 -17.83 1.07
C GLN A 251 -9.93 -16.77 2.16
N ARG A 252 -11.13 -16.68 2.74
CA ARG A 252 -11.41 -15.76 3.83
C ARG A 252 -10.87 -16.31 5.14
N VAL A 253 -9.95 -15.58 5.77
CA VAL A 253 -9.29 -15.96 7.04
C VAL A 253 -9.69 -15.04 8.20
N GLY A 254 -10.47 -13.99 7.94
CA GLY A 254 -10.94 -13.07 8.96
C GLY A 254 -11.97 -12.08 8.41
N GLU A 255 -12.35 -11.12 9.25
CA GLU A 255 -13.24 -10.06 8.80
C GLU A 255 -12.52 -9.20 7.75
N ARG A 256 -13.06 -9.14 6.52
CA ARG A 256 -12.47 -8.44 5.37
C ARG A 256 -10.98 -8.79 5.11
N THR A 257 -10.55 -9.99 5.54
CA THR A 257 -9.17 -10.47 5.42
C THR A 257 -9.15 -11.80 4.66
N TYR A 258 -8.31 -11.87 3.65
CA TYR A 258 -8.23 -13.00 2.72
C TYR A 258 -6.78 -13.40 2.49
N VAL A 259 -6.55 -14.68 2.17
CA VAL A 259 -5.24 -15.20 1.71
C VAL A 259 -5.33 -15.45 0.21
N ARG A 260 -4.41 -14.87 -0.56
CA ARG A 260 -4.31 -15.11 -2.01
C ARG A 260 -3.69 -16.48 -2.28
N GLN A 261 -3.75 -16.92 -3.53
CA GLN A 261 -3.20 -18.22 -3.94
C GLN A 261 -1.69 -18.33 -3.72
N ASP A 262 -0.97 -17.21 -3.73
CA ASP A 262 0.47 -17.13 -3.46
C ASP A 262 0.81 -17.07 -1.95
N GLY A 263 -0.20 -17.17 -1.09
CA GLY A 263 -0.07 -17.11 0.37
C GLY A 263 -0.03 -15.69 0.96
N THR A 264 -0.06 -14.65 0.13
CA THR A 264 -0.04 -13.27 0.64
C THR A 264 -1.41 -12.83 1.16
N LEU A 265 -1.43 -11.99 2.22
CA LEU A 265 -2.65 -11.41 2.76
C LEU A 265 -3.19 -10.26 1.90
N ALA A 266 -4.52 -10.13 1.92
CA ALA A 266 -5.24 -8.95 1.46
C ALA A 266 -6.31 -8.58 2.49
N ARG A 267 -6.21 -7.41 3.07
CA ARG A 267 -7.19 -6.83 3.98
C ARG A 267 -7.83 -5.60 3.36
N PHE A 268 -9.13 -5.42 3.60
CA PHE A 268 -9.91 -4.31 3.07
C PHE A 268 -10.45 -3.49 4.23
N PHE A 269 -10.23 -2.17 4.20
CA PHE A 269 -10.43 -1.30 5.34
C PHE A 269 -11.71 -0.48 5.23
N THR A 270 -12.40 -0.27 6.36
CA THR A 270 -13.36 0.82 6.51
C THR A 270 -12.65 2.10 6.93
N LEU A 271 -13.28 3.26 6.70
CA LEU A 271 -12.72 4.54 7.14
C LEU A 271 -12.62 4.62 8.67
N ASP A 272 -13.64 4.12 9.38
CA ASP A 272 -13.68 4.14 10.85
C ASP A 272 -12.58 3.27 11.45
N GLU A 273 -12.36 2.07 10.90
CA GLU A 273 -11.28 1.18 11.31
C GLU A 273 -9.91 1.86 11.16
N VAL A 274 -9.68 2.51 10.01
CA VAL A 274 -8.43 3.22 9.75
C VAL A 274 -8.26 4.40 10.73
N ARG A 275 -9.33 5.19 10.96
CA ARG A 275 -9.30 6.28 11.94
C ARG A 275 -8.91 5.80 13.33
N VAL A 276 -9.51 4.70 13.79
CA VAL A 276 -9.19 4.11 15.09
C VAL A 276 -7.72 3.68 15.15
N MET A 277 -7.25 2.89 14.16
CA MET A 277 -5.87 2.38 14.13
C MET A 277 -4.82 3.50 14.19
N PHE A 278 -4.99 4.55 13.39
CA PHE A 278 -4.01 5.66 13.36
C PHE A 278 -4.09 6.55 14.60
N LYS A 279 -5.30 6.77 15.15
CA LYS A 279 -5.47 7.47 16.43
C LYS A 279 -4.83 6.71 17.59
N ASP A 280 -5.00 5.40 17.66
CA ASP A 280 -4.39 4.54 18.69
C ASP A 280 -2.86 4.49 18.58
N ALA A 281 -2.33 4.72 17.38
CA ALA A 281 -0.90 4.90 17.14
C ALA A 281 -0.38 6.31 17.54
N GLY A 282 -1.24 7.20 18.03
CA GLY A 282 -0.87 8.54 18.49
C GLY A 282 -0.86 9.62 17.41
N LEU A 283 -1.59 9.41 16.32
CA LEU A 283 -1.71 10.36 15.22
C LEU A 283 -3.06 11.09 15.23
N VAL A 284 -3.09 12.26 14.63
CA VAL A 284 -4.31 13.04 14.37
C VAL A 284 -4.52 13.20 12.88
N GLU A 285 -5.78 13.26 12.43
CA GLU A 285 -6.08 13.53 11.02
C GLU A 285 -5.50 14.89 10.60
N GLU A 286 -4.87 14.93 9.44
CA GLU A 286 -4.34 16.17 8.89
C GLU A 286 -5.48 17.04 8.39
N VAL A 287 -5.72 18.15 9.04
CA VAL A 287 -6.73 19.12 8.59
C VAL A 287 -6.17 19.89 7.38
N ALA A 288 -7.01 20.11 6.36
CA ALA A 288 -6.66 20.94 5.21
C ALA A 288 -6.13 22.31 5.68
N ALA A 289 -5.01 22.73 5.12
CA ALA A 289 -4.49 24.07 5.41
C ALA A 289 -5.42 25.14 4.83
N ALA A 290 -5.38 26.34 5.41
CA ALA A 290 -6.12 27.49 4.86
C ALA A 290 -5.64 27.74 3.41
N GLY A 291 -6.53 27.55 2.44
CA GLY A 291 -6.21 27.65 1.01
C GLY A 291 -6.22 26.32 0.25
N ASP A 292 -6.18 25.19 0.97
CA ASP A 292 -6.44 23.88 0.36
C ASP A 292 -7.94 23.70 0.09
N ASP A 293 -8.29 22.75 -0.77
CA ASP A 293 -9.68 22.38 -1.03
C ASP A 293 -10.30 21.77 0.26
N THR A 294 -10.90 22.67 1.07
CA THR A 294 -11.56 22.31 2.35
C THR A 294 -12.81 21.44 2.16
N THR A 295 -13.23 21.19 0.92
CA THR A 295 -14.37 20.31 0.62
C THR A 295 -13.99 18.83 0.68
N ARG A 296 -12.68 18.51 0.74
CA ARG A 296 -12.20 17.13 0.79
C ARG A 296 -11.93 16.69 2.22
N GLU A 297 -12.58 15.61 2.63
CA GLU A 297 -12.22 14.95 3.88
C GLU A 297 -10.79 14.42 3.85
N PRO A 298 -10.00 14.60 4.92
CA PRO A 298 -8.61 14.13 4.99
C PRO A 298 -8.51 12.59 4.93
N VAL A 299 -9.53 11.89 5.43
CA VAL A 299 -9.66 10.42 5.36
C VAL A 299 -10.93 10.09 4.60
N ARG A 300 -10.79 9.44 3.45
CA ARG A 300 -11.91 9.20 2.52
C ARG A 300 -11.72 7.96 1.67
N TYR A 301 -12.78 7.50 1.04
CA TYR A 301 -12.69 6.57 -0.06
C TYR A 301 -12.34 7.28 -1.37
N CYS A 302 -11.40 6.71 -2.11
CA CYS A 302 -11.11 7.04 -3.51
C CYS A 302 -11.73 5.97 -4.39
N CYS A 303 -12.79 6.34 -5.12
CA CYS A 303 -13.58 5.44 -5.96
C CYS A 303 -13.25 5.69 -7.42
N VAL A 304 -12.49 4.77 -8.04
CA VAL A 304 -11.97 4.97 -9.40
C VAL A 304 -12.34 3.80 -10.31
N HIS A 305 -12.49 4.09 -11.60
CA HIS A 305 -12.60 3.06 -12.62
C HIS A 305 -11.21 2.76 -13.22
N ASN A 306 -10.72 1.55 -12.97
CA ASN A 306 -9.58 1.03 -13.72
C ASN A 306 -10.08 0.42 -15.02
N GLU A 307 -9.57 0.90 -16.15
CA GLU A 307 -9.93 0.38 -17.48
C GLU A 307 -8.79 -0.43 -18.08
N ASN A 308 -9.10 -1.67 -18.44
CA ASN A 308 -8.25 -2.40 -19.36
C ASN A 308 -8.69 -2.09 -20.79
N LYS A 309 -8.01 -1.12 -21.41
CA LYS A 309 -8.31 -0.68 -22.78
C LYS A 309 -8.22 -1.80 -23.82
N LYS A 310 -7.34 -2.81 -23.62
CA LYS A 310 -7.21 -3.95 -24.56
C LYS A 310 -8.43 -4.89 -24.52
N LYS A 311 -9.12 -4.94 -23.39
CA LYS A 311 -10.28 -5.83 -23.17
C LYS A 311 -11.60 -5.08 -23.04
N GLY A 312 -11.58 -3.74 -23.02
CA GLY A 312 -12.78 -2.90 -22.83
C GLY A 312 -13.46 -3.09 -21.47
N ILE A 313 -12.71 -3.54 -20.45
CA ILE A 313 -13.28 -3.85 -19.14
C ILE A 313 -13.00 -2.70 -18.19
N LYS A 314 -14.08 -2.16 -17.59
CA LYS A 314 -14.01 -1.22 -16.49
C LYS A 314 -14.21 -1.94 -15.17
N MET A 315 -13.37 -1.64 -14.18
CA MET A 315 -13.39 -2.22 -12.85
C MET A 315 -13.60 -1.11 -11.83
N LYS A 316 -14.63 -1.24 -10.99
CA LYS A 316 -14.84 -0.37 -9.83
C LYS A 316 -13.78 -0.72 -8.78
N ARG A 317 -12.91 0.24 -8.43
CA ARG A 317 -11.89 0.09 -7.40
C ARG A 317 -12.15 1.07 -6.27
N VAL A 318 -12.05 0.59 -5.06
CA VAL A 318 -12.22 1.40 -3.85
C VAL A 318 -10.93 1.36 -3.04
N PHE A 319 -10.35 2.52 -2.79
CA PHE A 319 -9.17 2.67 -1.94
C PHE A 319 -9.47 3.59 -0.78
N VAL A 320 -8.82 3.36 0.35
CA VAL A 320 -8.78 4.34 1.43
C VAL A 320 -7.59 5.26 1.21
N HIS A 321 -7.85 6.55 1.26
CA HIS A 321 -6.84 7.61 1.33
C HIS A 321 -6.87 8.23 2.70
N GLY A 322 -5.71 8.60 3.23
CA GLY A 322 -5.62 9.38 4.45
C GLY A 322 -4.25 10.00 4.67
N VAL A 323 -4.27 11.15 5.33
CA VAL A 323 -3.07 11.83 5.82
C VAL A 323 -3.22 12.09 7.31
N TRP A 324 -2.26 11.63 8.08
CA TRP A 324 -2.24 11.82 9.53
C TRP A 324 -0.96 12.51 9.97
N ARG A 325 -1.08 13.34 10.99
CA ARG A 325 0.03 14.10 11.56
C ARG A 325 0.40 13.58 12.95
N LYS A 326 1.70 13.48 13.21
CA LYS A 326 2.21 13.31 14.57
C LYS A 326 2.09 14.65 15.31
N PRO A 327 1.43 14.72 16.48
CA PRO A 327 1.36 15.96 17.27
C PRO A 327 2.73 16.59 17.51
N LEU A 328 2.72 17.89 17.76
CA LEU A 328 3.98 18.65 18.01
C LEU A 328 4.59 18.35 19.38
N GLY A 329 3.83 17.72 20.30
CA GLY A 329 4.23 17.44 21.68
C GLY A 329 3.77 18.53 22.64
#